data_a9242441d572a55f1ab7e4d4d56f3205
#
_entry.id   a9242441d572a55f1ab7e4d4d56f3205
#
_cell.length_a   1.000
_cell.length_b   1.000
_cell.length_c   1.000
_cell.angle_alpha   90.00
_cell.angle_beta   90.00
_cell.angle_gamma   90.00
#
_symmetry.space_group_name_H-M   'P 1'
#
loop_
_entity.id
_entity.type
_entity.pdbx_description
1 polymer ?
#
loop_
_entity_poly.entity_id
_entity_poly.type
_entity_poly.pdbx_seq_one_letter_code
_entity_poly.pdbx_strand_id
1 'polypeptide(L)'
;LLVGDVLDFGCGFGKDVEVLKASGFEVFGYDKHYFPSYPQRKFDTILCFYVLNVLLPEEQALVLMEVSNLLKPGGKAYFAVRRDIVYEGYRTHKIHQKPTYQCKVTLPYRSILKNESCEIYEYQHFN
;
A
#
# COMPACT_ATOMS: atom_id res chain seq x y z
N LEU A 1 0.00 3.62 -16.20
CA LEU A 1 0.74 3.12 -15.03
C LEU A 1 0.35 1.71 -14.63
N LEU A 2 -0.94 1.37 -14.71
CA LEU A 2 -1.39 0.03 -14.34
C LEU A 2 -1.21 -0.92 -15.50
N VAL A 3 -0.39 -1.94 -15.33
CA VAL A 3 -0.05 -2.89 -16.36
C VAL A 3 -0.30 -4.31 -15.84
N GLY A 4 -0.94 -5.13 -16.67
CA GLY A 4 -1.13 -6.55 -16.40
C GLY A 4 -1.98 -6.86 -15.18
N ASP A 5 -1.58 -7.88 -14.44
CA ASP A 5 -2.24 -8.28 -13.20
C ASP A 5 -1.88 -7.30 -12.08
N VAL A 6 -2.90 -6.76 -11.43
CA VAL A 6 -2.76 -5.75 -10.38
C VAL A 6 -3.17 -6.32 -9.03
N LEU A 7 -2.34 -6.08 -8.02
CA LEU A 7 -2.66 -6.37 -6.63
C LEU A 7 -2.85 -5.06 -5.88
N ASP A 8 -3.98 -4.92 -5.19
CA ASP A 8 -4.19 -3.85 -4.22
C ASP A 8 -3.88 -4.43 -2.83
N PHE A 9 -2.68 -4.14 -2.34
CA PHE A 9 -2.18 -4.65 -1.06
C PHE A 9 -2.60 -3.70 0.07
N GLY A 10 -3.41 -4.20 0.99
CA GLY A 10 -4.05 -3.37 2.01
C GLY A 10 -5.32 -2.72 1.48
N CYS A 11 -6.13 -3.48 0.74
CA CYS A 11 -7.28 -2.94 0.01
C CYS A 11 -8.47 -2.49 0.89
N GLY A 12 -8.42 -2.74 2.19
CA GLY A 12 -9.54 -2.43 3.08
C GLY A 12 -10.80 -3.17 2.65
N PHE A 13 -11.91 -2.45 2.50
CA PHE A 13 -13.19 -3.02 2.07
C PHE A 13 -13.25 -3.36 0.57
N GLY A 14 -12.19 -3.08 -0.19
CA GLY A 14 -12.14 -3.43 -1.60
C GLY A 14 -12.81 -2.44 -2.54
N LYS A 15 -13.05 -1.21 -2.11
CA LYS A 15 -13.69 -0.20 -2.95
C LYS A 15 -12.87 0.13 -4.20
N ASP A 16 -11.57 0.31 -4.04
CA ASP A 16 -10.68 0.59 -5.17
C ASP A 16 -10.58 -0.61 -6.11
N VAL A 17 -10.62 -1.83 -5.55
CA VAL A 17 -10.66 -3.06 -6.35
C VAL A 17 -11.89 -3.07 -7.24
N GLU A 18 -13.07 -2.74 -6.69
CA GLU A 18 -14.32 -2.69 -7.47
C GLU A 18 -14.25 -1.66 -8.58
N VAL A 19 -13.74 -0.46 -8.29
CA VAL A 19 -13.60 0.61 -9.28
C VAL A 19 -12.67 0.20 -10.41
N LEU A 20 -11.52 -0.38 -10.07
CA LEU A 20 -10.53 -0.79 -11.07
C LEU A 20 -11.05 -1.94 -11.94
N LYS A 21 -11.76 -2.91 -11.35
CA LYS A 21 -12.38 -4.01 -12.11
C LYS A 21 -13.44 -3.47 -13.07
N ALA A 22 -14.24 -2.52 -12.62
CA ALA A 22 -15.25 -1.88 -13.47
C ALA A 22 -14.62 -1.13 -14.63
N SER A 23 -13.38 -0.67 -14.47
CA SER A 23 -12.60 0.02 -15.52
C SER A 23 -11.85 -0.95 -16.44
N GLY A 24 -12.00 -2.26 -16.26
CA GLY A 24 -11.43 -3.28 -17.13
C GLY A 24 -10.09 -3.86 -16.67
N PHE A 25 -9.63 -3.55 -15.47
CA PHE A 25 -8.38 -4.11 -14.94
C PHE A 25 -8.60 -5.45 -14.24
N GLU A 26 -7.64 -6.35 -14.37
CA GLU A 26 -7.58 -7.59 -13.58
C GLU A 26 -6.95 -7.26 -12.23
N VAL A 27 -7.76 -7.14 -11.18
CA VAL A 27 -7.31 -6.72 -9.85
C VAL A 27 -7.63 -7.75 -8.80
N PHE A 28 -6.62 -8.08 -7.98
CA PHE A 28 -6.76 -8.91 -6.78
C PHE A 28 -6.61 -8.01 -5.56
N GLY A 29 -7.55 -8.10 -4.61
CA GLY A 29 -7.48 -7.35 -3.37
C GLY A 29 -7.00 -8.22 -2.22
N TYR A 30 -6.06 -7.72 -1.43
CA TYR A 30 -5.62 -8.36 -0.19
C TYR A 30 -5.68 -7.38 0.96
N ASP A 31 -6.31 -7.81 2.06
CA ASP A 31 -6.31 -7.09 3.34
C ASP A 31 -6.45 -8.13 4.44
N LYS A 32 -5.53 -8.15 5.40
CA LYS A 32 -5.51 -9.21 6.41
C LYS A 32 -6.76 -9.24 7.29
N HIS A 33 -7.54 -8.15 7.32
CA HIS A 33 -8.77 -8.07 8.11
C HIS A 33 -10.03 -8.37 7.29
N TYR A 34 -10.11 -7.86 6.05
CA TYR A 34 -11.32 -7.90 5.24
C TYR A 34 -11.26 -8.88 4.07
N PHE A 35 -10.06 -9.10 3.51
CA PHE A 35 -9.83 -10.02 2.39
C PHE A 35 -8.56 -10.80 2.66
N PRO A 36 -8.60 -11.76 3.62
CA PRO A 36 -7.39 -12.36 4.18
C PRO A 36 -6.77 -13.46 3.34
N SER A 37 -7.35 -13.82 2.20
CA SER A 37 -6.75 -14.82 1.31
C SER A 37 -5.46 -14.28 0.74
N TYR A 38 -4.32 -14.78 1.25
CA TYR A 38 -3.01 -14.32 0.81
C TYR A 38 -2.79 -14.71 -0.65
N PRO A 39 -2.28 -13.79 -1.49
CA PRO A 39 -2.06 -14.10 -2.90
C PRO A 39 -1.08 -15.26 -3.10
N GLN A 40 -1.42 -16.18 -4.01
CA GLN A 40 -0.61 -17.35 -4.32
C GLN A 40 0.15 -17.21 -5.63
N ARG A 41 0.25 -16.00 -6.16
CA ARG A 41 0.94 -15.69 -7.41
C ARG A 41 1.58 -14.32 -7.33
N LYS A 42 2.41 -14.01 -8.33
CA LYS A 42 3.05 -12.69 -8.44
C LYS A 42 2.27 -11.80 -9.39
N PHE A 43 2.51 -10.50 -9.28
CA PHE A 43 1.76 -9.47 -10.00
C PHE A 43 2.69 -8.56 -10.80
N ASP A 44 2.16 -8.00 -11.88
CA ASP A 44 2.87 -7.01 -12.70
C ASP A 44 2.89 -5.64 -12.04
N THR A 45 1.81 -5.31 -11.33
CA THR A 45 1.67 -4.03 -10.64
C THR A 45 1.12 -4.27 -9.24
N ILE A 46 1.71 -3.63 -8.24
CA ILE A 46 1.20 -3.68 -6.87
C ILE A 46 0.96 -2.25 -6.39
N LEU A 47 -0.23 -2.02 -5.83
CA LEU A 47 -0.59 -0.76 -5.19
C LEU A 47 -0.63 -0.96 -3.68
N CYS A 48 0.08 -0.11 -2.94
CA CYS A 48 0.09 -0.14 -1.48
C CYS A 48 -0.13 1.29 -0.98
N PHE A 49 -1.41 1.69 -0.88
CA PHE A 49 -1.78 3.08 -0.67
C PHE A 49 -2.22 3.31 0.77
N TYR A 50 -1.48 4.20 1.46
CA TYR A 50 -1.79 4.68 2.80
C TYR A 50 -1.78 3.58 3.87
N VAL A 51 -1.04 2.50 3.62
CA VAL A 51 -0.86 1.38 4.53
C VAL A 51 0.24 1.66 5.54
N LEU A 52 1.39 2.15 5.05
CA LEU A 52 2.59 2.29 5.87
C LEU A 52 2.44 3.31 6.99
N ASN A 53 1.67 4.37 6.77
CA ASN A 53 1.49 5.45 7.74
C ASN A 53 0.82 5.01 9.05
N VAL A 54 0.15 3.86 9.06
CA VAL A 54 -0.57 3.34 10.23
C VAL A 54 0.10 2.12 10.83
N LEU A 55 1.29 1.77 10.36
CA LEU A 55 2.06 0.61 10.82
C LEU A 55 3.30 1.01 11.60
N LEU A 56 3.66 0.20 12.59
CA LEU A 56 4.94 0.32 13.28
C LEU A 56 6.10 0.01 12.33
N PRO A 57 7.32 0.49 12.62
CA PRO A 57 8.47 0.28 11.72
C PRO A 57 8.71 -1.17 11.33
N GLU A 58 8.61 -2.11 12.26
CA GLU A 58 8.80 -3.54 11.96
C GLU A 58 7.71 -4.11 11.09
N GLU A 59 6.47 -3.61 11.22
CA GLU A 59 5.37 -4.00 10.35
C GLU A 59 5.53 -3.39 8.95
N GLN A 60 6.04 -2.16 8.87
CA GLN A 60 6.36 -1.53 7.58
C GLN A 60 7.39 -2.34 6.82
N ALA A 61 8.46 -2.77 7.50
CA ALA A 61 9.51 -3.59 6.88
C ALA A 61 8.95 -4.90 6.34
N LEU A 62 8.05 -5.54 7.08
CA LEU A 62 7.40 -6.77 6.64
C LEU A 62 6.55 -6.54 5.38
N VAL A 63 5.79 -5.46 5.33
CA VAL A 63 4.97 -5.12 4.15
C VAL A 63 5.86 -4.88 2.93
N LEU A 64 6.95 -4.13 3.08
CA LEU A 64 7.88 -3.89 1.97
C LEU A 64 8.46 -5.21 1.44
N MET A 65 8.81 -6.12 2.33
CA MET A 65 9.33 -7.45 1.95
C MET A 65 8.26 -8.26 1.22
N GLU A 66 7.04 -8.29 1.73
CA GLU A 66 5.94 -9.03 1.12
C GLU A 66 5.59 -8.50 -0.27
N VAL A 67 5.51 -7.18 -0.43
CA VAL A 67 5.27 -6.55 -1.73
C VAL A 67 6.38 -6.92 -2.71
N SER A 68 7.63 -6.86 -2.28
CA SER A 68 8.77 -7.26 -3.13
C SER A 68 8.65 -8.70 -3.57
N ASN A 69 8.26 -9.60 -2.66
CA ASN A 69 8.11 -11.04 -2.99
C ASN A 69 6.94 -11.32 -3.94
N LEU A 70 5.91 -10.49 -3.90
CA LEU A 70 4.72 -10.66 -4.75
C LEU A 70 4.85 -9.98 -6.11
N LEU A 71 5.93 -9.26 -6.34
CA LEU A 71 6.15 -8.52 -7.58
C LEU A 71 6.93 -9.37 -8.58
N LYS A 72 6.42 -9.46 -9.81
CA LYS A 72 7.12 -10.15 -10.91
C LYS A 72 8.42 -9.42 -11.26
N PRO A 73 9.42 -10.12 -11.82
CA PRO A 73 10.56 -9.45 -12.45
C PRO A 73 10.05 -8.46 -13.51
N GLY A 74 10.55 -7.24 -13.49
CA GLY A 74 10.07 -6.20 -14.38
C GLY A 74 8.79 -5.52 -13.95
N GLY A 75 8.12 -5.99 -12.91
CA GLY A 75 6.94 -5.35 -12.36
C GLY A 75 7.27 -4.10 -11.57
N LYS A 76 6.23 -3.33 -11.25
CA LYS A 76 6.38 -2.10 -10.48
C LYS A 76 5.37 -2.05 -9.34
N ALA A 77 5.85 -1.61 -8.17
CA ALA A 77 5.00 -1.37 -7.01
C ALA A 77 4.96 0.12 -6.70
N TYR A 78 3.80 0.58 -6.28
CA TYR A 78 3.58 1.98 -5.94
C TYR A 78 3.13 2.10 -4.50
N PHE A 79 3.84 2.92 -3.73
CA PHE A 79 3.53 3.19 -2.32
C PHE A 79 3.08 4.63 -2.20
N ALA A 80 1.84 4.85 -1.81
CA ALA A 80 1.36 6.19 -1.50
C ALA A 80 1.39 6.38 0.02
N VAL A 81 2.02 7.45 0.48
CA VAL A 81 2.13 7.81 1.89
C VAL A 81 1.59 9.20 2.11
N ARG A 82 1.00 9.43 3.29
CA ARG A 82 0.48 10.74 3.68
C ARG A 82 1.63 11.66 4.05
N ARG A 83 1.50 12.95 3.69
CA ARG A 83 2.42 14.00 4.08
C ARG A 83 1.79 15.02 5.02
N ASP A 84 0.49 14.92 5.25
CA ASP A 84 -0.29 15.84 6.08
C ASP A 84 -0.42 15.41 7.55
N ILE A 85 0.43 14.47 7.99
CA ILE A 85 0.44 14.00 9.36
C ILE A 85 1.11 15.04 10.25
N VAL A 86 0.37 15.53 11.26
CA VAL A 86 0.87 16.53 12.21
C VAL A 86 1.22 15.92 13.56
N TYR A 87 0.83 14.69 13.82
CA TYR A 87 1.08 13.98 15.07
C TYR A 87 1.54 12.55 14.78
N GLU A 88 2.67 12.17 15.33
CA GLU A 88 3.19 10.81 15.21
C GLU A 88 2.99 10.05 16.53
N GLY A 89 2.65 8.77 16.43
CA GLY A 89 2.46 7.90 17.59
C GLY A 89 1.01 7.45 17.73
N TYR A 90 0.68 7.00 18.93
CA TYR A 90 -0.65 6.49 19.22
C TYR A 90 -1.61 7.61 19.59
N ARG A 91 -2.85 7.49 19.11
CA ARG A 91 -3.97 8.35 19.49
C ARG A 91 -5.16 7.46 19.84
N THR A 92 -5.92 7.87 20.85
CA THR A 92 -7.19 7.22 21.14
C THR A 92 -8.30 7.92 20.39
N HIS A 93 -9.01 7.17 19.55
CA HIS A 93 -10.12 7.71 18.79
C HIS A 93 -11.32 7.94 19.71
N LYS A 94 -11.89 9.16 19.72
CA LYS A 94 -12.96 9.53 20.65
C LYS A 94 -14.22 8.67 20.50
N ILE A 95 -14.54 8.25 19.26
CA ILE A 95 -15.75 7.47 18.98
C ILE A 95 -15.53 5.99 19.30
N HIS A 96 -14.40 5.43 18.86
CA HIS A 96 -14.11 4.00 18.99
C HIS A 96 -13.35 3.63 20.26
N GLN A 97 -12.76 4.61 20.93
CA GLN A 97 -11.92 4.43 22.11
C GLN A 97 -10.81 3.41 21.92
N LYS A 98 -10.38 3.19 20.68
CA LYS A 98 -9.26 2.30 20.35
C LYS A 98 -8.04 3.12 19.99
N PRO A 99 -6.85 2.71 20.45
CA PRO A 99 -5.63 3.40 20.03
C PRO A 99 -5.39 3.18 18.54
N THR A 100 -5.06 4.26 17.84
CA THR A 100 -4.62 4.20 16.45
C THR A 100 -3.21 4.80 16.36
N TYR A 101 -2.39 4.19 15.53
CA TYR A 101 -1.02 4.62 15.32
C TYR A 101 -0.93 5.34 13.97
N GLN A 102 -0.15 6.42 13.93
CA GLN A 102 0.21 7.06 12.67
C GLN A 102 1.63 7.59 12.74
N CYS A 103 2.31 7.61 11.61
CA CYS A 103 3.66 8.13 11.49
C CYS A 103 3.91 8.65 10.09
N LYS A 104 4.90 9.54 9.99
CA LYS A 104 5.45 9.95 8.71
C LYS A 104 6.32 8.84 8.14
N VAL A 105 6.28 8.66 6.84
CA VAL A 105 7.05 7.63 6.15
C VAL A 105 7.84 8.27 5.00
N THR A 106 9.13 7.96 4.96
CA THR A 106 10.01 8.30 3.83
C THR A 106 10.65 7.03 3.34
N LEU A 107 10.56 6.76 2.04
CA LEU A 107 11.12 5.55 1.43
C LEU A 107 12.30 5.91 0.53
N PRO A 108 13.30 5.00 0.42
CA PRO A 108 14.48 5.22 -0.42
C PRO A 108 14.21 4.86 -1.89
N TYR A 109 12.98 5.04 -2.35
CA TYR A 109 12.56 4.72 -3.70
C TYR A 109 12.35 5.99 -4.51
N ARG A 110 12.15 5.83 -5.81
CA ARG A 110 11.92 6.95 -6.70
C ARG A 110 10.57 7.60 -6.39
N SER A 111 10.59 8.91 -6.10
CA SER A 111 9.36 9.69 -5.93
C SER A 111 8.84 10.10 -7.30
N ILE A 112 7.62 9.68 -7.63
CA ILE A 112 7.00 10.00 -8.92
C ILE A 112 5.89 11.05 -8.80
N LEU A 113 5.42 11.31 -7.59
CA LEU A 113 4.45 12.36 -7.30
C LEU A 113 4.65 12.82 -5.87
N LYS A 114 4.62 14.13 -5.66
CA LYS A 114 4.75 14.71 -4.33
C LYS A 114 3.97 16.01 -4.26
N ASN A 115 3.07 16.12 -3.29
CA ASN A 115 2.32 17.35 -3.02
C ASN A 115 2.16 17.53 -1.51
N GLU A 116 1.34 18.47 -1.08
CA GLU A 116 1.14 18.74 0.35
C GLU A 116 0.47 17.58 1.09
N SER A 117 -0.36 16.79 0.41
CA SER A 117 -1.16 15.73 1.01
C SER A 117 -0.50 14.38 0.99
N CYS A 118 0.26 14.07 -0.06
CA CYS A 118 0.83 12.73 -0.23
C CYS A 118 2.11 12.73 -1.06
N GLU A 119 2.78 11.58 -1.02
CA GLU A 119 3.88 11.26 -1.91
C GLU A 119 3.69 9.84 -2.41
N ILE A 120 3.96 9.60 -3.70
CA ILE A 120 3.90 8.26 -4.29
C ILE A 120 5.30 7.88 -4.72
N TYR A 121 5.75 6.71 -4.20
CA TYR A 121 7.04 6.11 -4.54
C TYR A 121 6.84 4.95 -5.50
N GLU A 122 7.77 4.81 -6.43
CA GLU A 122 7.82 3.67 -7.36
C GLU A 122 8.98 2.76 -7.01
N TYR A 123 8.69 1.49 -6.83
CA TYR A 123 9.68 0.44 -6.56
C TYR A 123 9.70 -0.56 -7.72
N GLN A 124 10.90 -0.97 -8.12
CA GLN A 124 11.10 -2.11 -9.02
C GLN A 124 12.34 -2.87 -8.59
N HIS A 125 12.39 -4.16 -8.94
CA HIS A 125 13.54 -4.98 -8.61
C HIS A 125 14.79 -4.51 -9.33
N PHE A 126 15.93 -4.61 -8.65
CA PHE A 126 17.22 -4.51 -9.32
C PHE A 126 17.49 -5.78 -10.11
N ASN A 127 17.97 -5.60 -11.30
CA ASN A 127 18.39 -6.71 -12.14
C ASN A 127 19.90 -6.72 -12.30
#